data_9232684498c5449afa8b1369a11e76c5
#
_entry.id   9232684498c5449afa8b1369a11e76c5
#
_cell.length_a   1.000
_cell.length_b   1.000
_cell.length_c   1.000
_cell.angle_alpha   90.00
_cell.angle_beta   90.00
_cell.angle_gamma   90.00
#
_symmetry.space_group_name_H-M   'P 1'
#
loop_
_entity.id
_entity.type
_entity.pdbx_description
1 polymer ?
#
loop_
_entity_poly.entity_id
_entity_poly.type
_entity_poly.pdbx_seq_one_letter_code
_entity_poly.pdbx_strand_id
1 'polypeptide(L)'
;HALPGGLNSYYLRQGRLIETGLHAMTNFDAPGDKQAPLNLLFRQLRLSRRAFTVREQLGSEIRFPGRTLRFTNDPAVLMAEVDRQFPTCADRFVRLRQAIAACDPFRPAAWRSARQFVAEILGEPQLEEMLLLPLMVYGNPEEEDMDLRQFVIMFRAVFEEGFFRPAGTIRDFLDQLVRQYQGF
;
A
#
# COMPACT_ATOMS: atom_id res chain seq x y z
N HIS A 1 7.95 11.87 24.56
CA HIS A 1 8.69 12.12 23.33
C HIS A 1 8.99 13.60 23.16
N ALA A 2 10.17 13.95 22.69
CA ALA A 2 10.57 15.33 22.48
C ALA A 2 9.85 16.00 21.30
N LEU A 3 9.39 15.19 20.34
CA LEU A 3 8.66 15.66 19.16
C LEU A 3 7.37 14.85 18.96
N PRO A 4 6.29 15.48 18.45
CA PRO A 4 5.09 14.79 18.03
C PRO A 4 5.38 13.76 16.93
N GLY A 5 4.61 12.64 16.92
CA GLY A 5 4.69 11.62 15.88
C GLY A 5 4.98 10.22 16.41
N GLY A 6 5.50 10.08 17.63
CA GLY A 6 5.80 8.76 18.21
C GLY A 6 6.75 7.95 17.32
N LEU A 7 6.28 6.79 16.84
CA LEU A 7 7.04 5.92 15.91
C LEU A 7 7.18 6.54 14.52
N ASN A 8 6.30 7.45 14.11
CA ASN A 8 6.41 8.23 12.88
C ASN A 8 7.35 9.42 13.09
N SER A 9 8.60 9.15 13.37
CA SER A 9 9.62 10.13 13.70
C SER A 9 10.81 10.04 12.75
N TYR A 10 11.86 10.76 13.09
CA TYR A 10 13.10 10.77 12.31
C TYR A 10 14.29 11.02 13.21
N TYR A 11 15.47 10.71 12.70
CA TYR A 11 16.74 11.12 13.27
C TYR A 11 17.66 11.69 12.19
N LEU A 12 18.63 12.50 12.62
CA LEU A 12 19.64 13.06 11.75
C LEU A 12 20.93 12.23 11.88
N ARG A 13 21.48 11.82 10.74
CA ARG A 13 22.79 11.19 10.68
C ARG A 13 23.59 11.79 9.53
N GLN A 14 24.75 12.38 9.85
CA GLN A 14 25.62 13.02 8.86
C GLN A 14 24.89 14.03 7.97
N GLY A 15 24.03 14.87 8.57
CA GLY A 15 23.22 15.87 7.87
C GLY A 15 22.06 15.31 7.05
N ARG A 16 21.83 13.99 7.06
CA ARG A 16 20.71 13.34 6.38
C ARG A 16 19.60 13.02 7.36
N LEU A 17 18.39 13.34 6.99
CA LEU A 17 17.18 12.98 7.73
C LEU A 17 16.77 11.55 7.35
N ILE A 18 16.66 10.68 8.36
CA ILE A 18 16.27 9.28 8.22
C ILE A 18 14.98 9.06 9.01
N GLU A 19 13.93 8.67 8.31
CA GLU A 19 12.63 8.37 8.90
C GLU A 19 12.65 6.99 9.58
N THR A 20 12.00 6.88 10.73
CA THR A 20 11.96 5.66 11.54
C THR A 20 10.62 4.94 11.50
N GLY A 21 9.60 5.56 10.90
CA GLY A 21 8.25 5.03 10.81
C GLY A 21 7.73 5.02 9.39
N LEU A 22 6.61 5.67 9.16
CA LEU A 22 5.94 5.72 7.86
C LEU A 22 6.83 6.34 6.78
N HIS A 23 7.30 5.50 5.84
CA HIS A 23 8.12 5.92 4.72
C HIS A 23 7.31 6.17 3.45
N ALA A 24 6.20 5.47 3.30
CA ALA A 24 5.30 5.55 2.17
C ALA A 24 3.85 5.50 2.66
N MET A 25 2.98 6.15 1.92
CA MET A 25 1.54 6.19 2.16
C MET A 25 0.84 5.48 1.02
N THR A 26 -0.18 4.72 1.35
CA THR A 26 -1.16 4.17 0.42
C THR A 26 -2.48 4.94 0.51
N ASN A 27 -3.46 4.60 -0.31
CA ASN A 27 -4.79 5.25 -0.34
C ASN A 27 -4.71 6.77 -0.54
N PHE A 28 -3.76 7.20 -1.36
CA PHE A 28 -3.56 8.61 -1.67
C PHE A 28 -4.33 8.99 -2.92
N ASP A 29 -5.65 9.05 -2.79
CA ASP A 29 -6.54 9.39 -3.88
C ASP A 29 -6.43 10.84 -4.35
N ALA A 30 -6.87 11.07 -5.59
CA ALA A 30 -6.92 12.40 -6.16
C ALA A 30 -7.70 13.37 -5.24
N PRO A 31 -7.25 14.62 -5.10
CA PRO A 31 -7.91 15.61 -4.23
C PRO A 31 -9.39 15.84 -4.53
N GLY A 32 -9.86 15.47 -5.71
CA GLY A 32 -11.26 15.61 -6.14
C GLY A 32 -12.21 14.54 -5.59
N ASP A 33 -11.71 13.39 -5.20
CA ASP A 33 -12.55 12.34 -4.62
C ASP A 33 -12.85 12.63 -3.14
N LYS A 34 -14.06 13.12 -2.89
CA LYS A 34 -14.51 13.50 -1.55
C LYS A 34 -14.76 12.30 -0.63
N GLN A 35 -14.89 11.10 -1.17
CA GLN A 35 -15.17 9.87 -0.41
C GLN A 35 -13.90 9.07 -0.10
N ALA A 36 -12.81 9.37 -0.77
CA ALA A 36 -11.53 8.74 -0.53
C ALA A 36 -11.09 8.87 0.95
N PRO A 37 -10.59 7.80 1.57
CA PRO A 37 -10.30 7.76 3.01
C PRO A 37 -9.40 8.91 3.49
N LEU A 38 -8.32 9.18 2.77
CA LEU A 38 -7.41 10.25 3.14
C LEU A 38 -8.06 11.63 3.00
N ASN A 39 -8.86 11.87 1.96
CA ASN A 39 -9.56 13.13 1.75
C ASN A 39 -10.64 13.36 2.82
N LEU A 40 -11.31 12.29 3.28
CA LEU A 40 -12.22 12.32 4.42
C LEU A 40 -11.49 12.74 5.70
N LEU A 41 -10.33 12.12 5.96
CA LEU A 41 -9.50 12.42 7.12
C LEU A 41 -9.03 13.88 7.12
N PHE A 42 -8.49 14.38 5.99
CA PHE A 42 -8.08 15.78 5.85
C PHE A 42 -9.23 16.75 6.13
N ARG A 43 -10.42 16.44 5.62
CA ARG A 43 -11.62 17.27 5.86
C ARG A 43 -12.04 17.25 7.32
N GLN A 44 -12.09 16.08 7.96
CA GLN A 44 -12.44 15.94 9.38
C GLN A 44 -11.48 16.68 10.29
N LEU A 45 -10.19 16.60 9.98
CA LEU A 45 -9.14 17.30 10.74
C LEU A 45 -8.94 18.76 10.31
N ARG A 46 -9.73 19.25 9.34
CA ARG A 46 -9.60 20.61 8.77
C ARG A 46 -8.21 20.91 8.24
N LEU A 47 -7.52 19.91 7.72
CA LEU A 47 -6.20 20.04 7.11
C LEU A 47 -6.31 20.46 5.65
N SER A 48 -5.34 21.26 5.18
CA SER A 48 -5.27 21.67 3.78
C SER A 48 -4.67 20.56 2.92
N ARG A 49 -5.49 19.95 2.07
CA ARG A 49 -5.03 18.97 1.09
C ARG A 49 -4.05 19.58 0.09
N ARG A 50 -4.22 20.87 -0.25
CA ARG A 50 -3.33 21.61 -1.16
C ARG A 50 -1.94 21.88 -0.57
N ALA A 51 -1.86 21.99 0.75
CA ALA A 51 -0.59 22.19 1.46
C ALA A 51 0.19 20.87 1.66
N PHE A 52 -0.39 19.74 1.27
CA PHE A 52 0.23 18.42 1.39
C PHE A 52 0.67 17.91 0.01
N THR A 53 1.90 18.27 -0.35
CA THR A 53 2.51 17.80 -1.59
C THR A 53 3.11 16.42 -1.40
N VAL A 54 2.85 15.52 -2.33
CA VAL A 54 3.41 14.17 -2.33
C VAL A 54 4.11 13.87 -3.64
N ARG A 55 4.93 12.84 -3.61
CA ARG A 55 5.59 12.23 -4.78
C ARG A 55 5.18 10.78 -4.87
N GLU A 56 4.92 10.33 -6.07
CA GLU A 56 4.67 8.93 -6.38
C GLU A 56 5.98 8.13 -6.33
N GLN A 57 5.86 6.83 -6.09
CA GLN A 57 6.99 5.93 -6.24
C GLN A 57 7.47 5.88 -7.70
N LEU A 58 8.76 5.75 -7.88
CA LEU A 58 9.34 5.53 -9.22
C LEU A 58 9.20 4.07 -9.66
N GLY A 59 9.17 3.15 -8.70
CA GLY A 59 8.97 1.73 -8.90
C GLY A 59 9.46 0.92 -7.72
N SER A 60 8.91 -0.29 -7.61
CA SER A 60 9.27 -1.29 -6.63
C SER A 60 9.52 -2.63 -7.32
N GLU A 61 10.27 -3.50 -6.65
CA GLU A 61 10.59 -4.83 -7.17
C GLU A 61 10.44 -5.88 -6.08
N ILE A 62 9.82 -6.99 -6.44
CA ILE A 62 9.76 -8.21 -5.63
C ILE A 62 10.70 -9.21 -6.28
N ARG A 63 11.77 -9.58 -5.57
CA ARG A 63 12.81 -10.47 -6.10
C ARG A 63 12.78 -11.81 -5.42
N PHE A 64 12.65 -12.85 -6.23
CA PHE A 64 12.75 -14.25 -5.84
C PHE A 64 13.83 -14.93 -6.66
N PRO A 65 14.31 -16.11 -6.27
CA PRO A 65 15.24 -16.89 -7.08
C PRO A 65 14.72 -17.09 -8.51
N GLY A 66 15.48 -16.59 -9.48
CA GLY A 66 15.16 -16.70 -10.90
C GLY A 66 14.08 -15.77 -11.46
N ARG A 67 13.37 -15.00 -10.62
CA ARG A 67 12.28 -14.13 -11.09
C ARG A 67 12.24 -12.79 -10.34
N THR A 68 11.80 -11.75 -11.05
CA THR A 68 11.58 -10.41 -10.48
C THR A 68 10.28 -9.86 -11.04
N LEU A 69 9.40 -9.38 -10.17
CA LEU A 69 8.22 -8.61 -10.55
C LEU A 69 8.46 -7.14 -10.22
N ARG A 70 8.27 -6.28 -11.20
CA ARG A 70 8.29 -4.82 -11.03
C ARG A 70 6.86 -4.31 -10.94
N PHE A 71 6.65 -3.29 -10.13
CA PHE A 71 5.37 -2.58 -10.08
C PHE A 71 5.58 -1.10 -9.76
N THR A 72 4.61 -0.32 -10.15
CA THR A 72 4.53 1.14 -9.92
C THR A 72 3.11 1.48 -9.46
N ASN A 73 2.75 2.76 -9.45
CA ASN A 73 1.37 3.19 -9.25
C ASN A 73 0.48 2.97 -10.50
N ASP A 74 1.07 2.54 -11.61
CA ASP A 74 0.31 2.07 -12.78
C ASP A 74 0.18 0.54 -12.71
N PRO A 75 -1.03 0.00 -12.46
CA PRO A 75 -1.25 -1.45 -12.39
C PRO A 75 -0.90 -2.20 -13.67
N ALA A 76 -0.86 -1.51 -14.82
CA ALA A 76 -0.48 -2.12 -16.09
C ALA A 76 0.97 -2.62 -16.08
N VAL A 77 1.85 -1.99 -15.30
CA VAL A 77 3.24 -2.43 -15.15
C VAL A 77 3.30 -3.81 -14.51
N LEU A 78 2.59 -4.04 -13.40
CA LEU A 78 2.55 -5.36 -12.76
C LEU A 78 1.91 -6.40 -13.68
N MET A 79 0.84 -6.04 -14.39
CA MET A 79 0.21 -6.96 -15.36
C MET A 79 1.19 -7.40 -16.44
N ALA A 80 1.93 -6.47 -17.04
CA ALA A 80 2.94 -6.78 -18.05
C ALA A 80 4.09 -7.63 -17.49
N GLU A 81 4.49 -7.39 -16.25
CA GLU A 81 5.51 -8.21 -15.58
C GLU A 81 5.03 -9.64 -15.31
N VAL A 82 3.78 -9.81 -14.87
CA VAL A 82 3.20 -11.14 -14.69
C VAL A 82 3.10 -11.87 -16.03
N ASP A 83 2.63 -11.22 -17.09
CA ASP A 83 2.57 -11.79 -18.43
C ASP A 83 3.96 -12.23 -18.91
N ARG A 84 4.97 -11.41 -18.71
CA ARG A 84 6.37 -11.69 -19.10
C ARG A 84 7.01 -12.82 -18.29
N GLN A 85 6.79 -12.85 -16.97
CA GLN A 85 7.46 -13.80 -16.05
C GLN A 85 6.69 -15.10 -15.88
N PHE A 86 5.36 -15.05 -16.02
CA PHE A 86 4.44 -16.15 -15.80
C PHE A 86 3.37 -16.23 -16.91
N PRO A 87 3.77 -16.38 -18.18
CA PRO A 87 2.84 -16.27 -19.32
C PRO A 87 1.66 -17.25 -19.25
N THR A 88 1.85 -18.41 -18.63
CA THR A 88 0.77 -19.38 -18.42
C THR A 88 -0.24 -18.97 -17.36
N CYS A 89 0.03 -17.89 -16.61
CA CYS A 89 -0.79 -17.40 -15.52
C CYS A 89 -1.46 -16.05 -15.83
N ALA A 90 -1.18 -15.41 -16.96
CA ALA A 90 -1.67 -14.08 -17.28
C ALA A 90 -3.20 -13.96 -17.15
N ASP A 91 -3.96 -14.85 -17.77
CA ASP A 91 -5.43 -14.86 -17.69
C ASP A 91 -5.94 -15.13 -16.26
N ARG A 92 -5.21 -15.96 -15.50
CA ARG A 92 -5.55 -16.28 -14.11
C ARG A 92 -5.29 -15.09 -13.20
N PHE A 93 -4.24 -14.33 -13.46
CA PHE A 93 -3.96 -13.09 -12.74
C PHE A 93 -5.03 -12.01 -13.03
N VAL A 94 -5.49 -11.87 -14.26
CA VAL A 94 -6.64 -11.01 -14.58
C VAL A 94 -7.88 -11.42 -13.78
N ARG A 95 -8.17 -12.73 -13.71
CA ARG A 95 -9.30 -13.24 -12.90
C ARG A 95 -9.13 -12.96 -11.41
N LEU A 96 -7.90 -13.09 -10.87
CA LEU A 96 -7.62 -12.73 -9.48
C LEU A 96 -7.94 -11.27 -9.20
N ARG A 97 -7.48 -10.35 -10.05
CA ARG A 97 -7.77 -8.91 -9.93
C ARG A 97 -9.27 -8.62 -9.99
N GLN A 98 -10.00 -9.28 -10.90
CA GLN A 98 -11.46 -9.15 -10.99
C GLN A 98 -12.16 -9.65 -9.71
N ALA A 99 -11.74 -10.78 -9.17
CA ALA A 99 -12.27 -11.32 -7.92
C ALA A 99 -11.99 -10.39 -6.73
N ILE A 100 -10.78 -9.82 -6.66
CA ILE A 100 -10.42 -8.81 -5.66
C ILE A 100 -11.28 -7.54 -5.82
N ALA A 101 -11.50 -7.07 -7.05
CA ALA A 101 -12.31 -5.88 -7.32
C ALA A 101 -13.78 -6.09 -6.93
N ALA A 102 -14.32 -7.29 -7.09
CA ALA A 102 -15.69 -7.63 -6.73
C ALA A 102 -15.90 -7.86 -5.22
N CYS A 103 -14.83 -8.03 -4.44
CA CYS A 103 -14.92 -8.30 -3.01
C CYS A 103 -15.15 -7.00 -2.22
N ASP A 104 -16.16 -6.99 -1.34
CA ASP A 104 -16.32 -5.94 -0.32
C ASP A 104 -15.60 -6.33 0.96
N PRO A 105 -14.41 -5.76 1.25
CA PRO A 105 -13.61 -6.14 2.40
C PRO A 105 -14.19 -5.65 3.73
N PHE A 106 -15.13 -4.71 3.71
CA PHE A 106 -15.76 -4.14 4.91
C PHE A 106 -17.03 -4.89 5.33
N ARG A 107 -17.52 -5.79 4.49
CA ARG A 107 -18.65 -6.64 4.84
C ARG A 107 -18.22 -7.66 5.90
N PRO A 108 -18.90 -7.73 7.06
CA PRO A 108 -18.60 -8.72 8.09
C PRO A 108 -18.71 -10.15 7.53
N ALA A 109 -17.67 -10.93 7.73
CA ALA A 109 -17.61 -12.33 7.31
C ALA A 109 -16.68 -13.11 8.26
N ALA A 110 -16.81 -14.45 8.27
CA ALA A 110 -15.84 -15.31 8.94
C ALA A 110 -14.45 -15.16 8.30
N TRP A 111 -13.43 -15.45 9.08
CA TRP A 111 -12.04 -15.51 8.59
C TRP A 111 -11.93 -16.49 7.42
N ARG A 112 -11.21 -16.08 6.40
CA ARG A 112 -10.92 -16.90 5.21
C ARG A 112 -9.47 -16.69 4.79
N SER A 113 -8.77 -17.77 4.52
CA SER A 113 -7.39 -17.77 4.05
C SER A 113 -7.24 -16.99 2.74
N ALA A 114 -6.39 -15.98 2.74
CA ALA A 114 -5.98 -15.29 1.53
C ALA A 114 -5.09 -16.16 0.65
N ARG A 115 -4.18 -16.91 1.27
CA ARG A 115 -3.28 -17.84 0.58
C ARG A 115 -4.08 -18.88 -0.21
N GLN A 116 -5.08 -19.52 0.42
CA GLN A 116 -5.93 -20.48 -0.26
C GLN A 116 -6.71 -19.83 -1.41
N PHE A 117 -7.27 -18.64 -1.18
CA PHE A 117 -8.00 -17.91 -2.23
C PHE A 117 -7.13 -17.59 -3.45
N VAL A 118 -5.89 -17.15 -3.22
CA VAL A 118 -4.94 -16.83 -4.29
C VAL A 118 -4.54 -18.11 -5.03
N ALA A 119 -4.23 -19.19 -4.30
CA ALA A 119 -3.83 -20.49 -4.85
C ALA A 119 -4.94 -21.12 -5.70
N GLU A 120 -6.20 -21.06 -5.26
CA GLU A 120 -7.35 -21.57 -6.01
C GLU A 120 -7.51 -20.89 -7.39
N ILE A 121 -7.08 -19.64 -7.51
CA ILE A 121 -7.20 -18.89 -8.77
C ILE A 121 -5.94 -18.98 -9.62
N LEU A 122 -4.76 -18.82 -9.02
CA LEU A 122 -3.48 -18.75 -9.74
C LEU A 122 -2.90 -20.13 -10.03
N GLY A 123 -2.83 -21.02 -9.04
CA GLY A 123 -2.19 -22.33 -9.18
C GLY A 123 -0.75 -22.23 -9.67
N GLU A 124 -0.01 -21.23 -9.22
CA GLU A 124 1.41 -20.99 -9.51
C GLU A 124 2.11 -20.51 -8.22
N PRO A 125 2.68 -21.44 -7.44
CA PRO A 125 3.17 -21.17 -6.09
C PRO A 125 4.16 -20.01 -6.01
N GLN A 126 5.05 -19.85 -6.98
CA GLN A 126 6.03 -18.78 -6.94
C GLN A 126 5.37 -17.39 -7.12
N LEU A 127 4.40 -17.27 -8.02
CA LEU A 127 3.66 -16.03 -8.20
C LEU A 127 2.82 -15.71 -6.96
N GLU A 128 2.20 -16.71 -6.36
CA GLU A 128 1.42 -16.59 -5.12
C GLU A 128 2.28 -15.99 -4.00
N GLU A 129 3.46 -16.58 -3.77
CA GLU A 129 4.39 -16.06 -2.75
C GLU A 129 4.90 -14.64 -3.08
N MET A 130 5.19 -14.35 -4.35
CA MET A 130 5.64 -13.01 -4.74
C MET A 130 4.56 -11.95 -4.52
N LEU A 131 3.28 -12.29 -4.64
CA LEU A 131 2.18 -11.35 -4.38
C LEU A 131 1.87 -11.23 -2.89
N LEU A 132 1.97 -12.32 -2.13
CA LEU A 132 1.67 -12.32 -0.69
C LEU A 132 2.79 -11.67 0.14
N LEU A 133 4.06 -11.93 -0.19
CA LEU A 133 5.20 -11.49 0.62
C LEU A 133 5.16 -10.00 1.02
N PRO A 134 5.04 -9.04 0.10
CA PRO A 134 5.04 -7.63 0.48
C PRO A 134 3.85 -7.26 1.38
N LEU A 135 2.71 -7.92 1.19
CA LEU A 135 1.50 -7.66 1.98
C LEU A 135 1.63 -8.23 3.39
N MET A 136 2.20 -9.41 3.53
CA MET A 136 2.43 -10.05 4.83
C MET A 136 3.47 -9.30 5.66
N VAL A 137 4.54 -8.81 5.04
CA VAL A 137 5.58 -8.02 5.73
C VAL A 137 5.07 -6.63 6.15
N TYR A 138 4.05 -6.10 5.50
CA TYR A 138 3.55 -4.73 5.72
C TYR A 138 2.63 -4.56 6.95
N GLY A 139 2.60 -5.52 7.87
CA GLY A 139 1.85 -5.40 9.13
C GLY A 139 0.80 -6.48 9.35
N ASN A 140 1.02 -7.66 8.81
CA ASN A 140 0.21 -8.83 9.12
C ASN A 140 0.63 -9.43 10.48
N PRO A 141 -0.33 -9.76 11.37
CA PRO A 141 -0.03 -10.39 12.65
C PRO A 141 0.27 -11.90 12.54
N GLU A 142 -0.10 -12.53 11.43
CA GLU A 142 0.09 -13.96 11.19
C GLU A 142 1.31 -14.16 10.26
N GLU A 143 2.14 -15.17 10.55
CA GLU A 143 3.40 -15.36 9.81
C GLU A 143 3.19 -16.02 8.45
N GLU A 144 2.20 -16.92 8.33
CA GLU A 144 2.07 -17.78 7.14
C GLU A 144 0.89 -17.45 6.24
N ASP A 145 -0.10 -16.71 6.74
CA ASP A 145 -1.33 -16.38 6.02
C ASP A 145 -1.92 -15.05 6.50
N MET A 146 -2.98 -14.59 5.87
CA MET A 146 -3.77 -13.43 6.31
C MET A 146 -5.26 -13.61 5.99
N ASP A 147 -6.11 -12.84 6.68
CA ASP A 147 -7.54 -12.78 6.35
C ASP A 147 -7.74 -12.23 4.93
N LEU A 148 -8.61 -12.88 4.16
CA LEU A 148 -8.90 -12.47 2.78
C LEU A 148 -9.31 -11.01 2.66
N ARG A 149 -10.06 -10.46 3.61
CA ARG A 149 -10.48 -9.06 3.59
C ARG A 149 -9.30 -8.12 3.75
N GLN A 150 -8.38 -8.45 4.66
CA GLN A 150 -7.13 -7.72 4.83
C GLN A 150 -6.29 -7.79 3.56
N PHE A 151 -6.16 -8.98 2.96
CA PHE A 151 -5.48 -9.17 1.69
C PHE A 151 -6.06 -8.28 0.58
N VAL A 152 -7.38 -8.24 0.44
CA VAL A 152 -8.06 -7.41 -0.57
C VAL A 152 -7.75 -5.92 -0.37
N ILE A 153 -7.80 -5.42 0.87
CA ILE A 153 -7.44 -4.03 1.20
C ILE A 153 -5.98 -3.76 0.82
N MET A 154 -5.08 -4.63 1.27
CA MET A 154 -3.65 -4.46 1.05
C MET A 154 -3.26 -4.60 -0.41
N PHE A 155 -3.85 -5.56 -1.13
CA PHE A 155 -3.59 -5.73 -2.57
C PHE A 155 -3.98 -4.48 -3.35
N ARG A 156 -5.18 -3.94 -3.11
CA ARG A 156 -5.63 -2.70 -3.75
C ARG A 156 -4.69 -1.54 -3.42
N ALA A 157 -4.39 -1.36 -2.14
CA ALA A 157 -3.54 -0.27 -1.68
C ALA A 157 -2.12 -0.31 -2.27
N VAL A 158 -1.53 -1.50 -2.39
CA VAL A 158 -0.13 -1.67 -2.83
C VAL A 158 -0.01 -1.77 -4.35
N PHE A 159 -0.87 -2.58 -4.98
CA PHE A 159 -0.71 -2.95 -6.39
C PHE A 159 -1.65 -2.22 -7.35
N GLU A 160 -2.76 -1.66 -6.86
CA GLU A 160 -3.72 -0.93 -7.70
C GLU A 160 -3.62 0.58 -7.52
N GLU A 161 -3.43 1.07 -6.28
CA GLU A 161 -3.37 2.49 -5.94
C GLU A 161 -1.93 3.00 -5.83
N GLY A 162 -1.04 2.13 -5.33
CA GLY A 162 0.39 2.38 -5.24
C GLY A 162 0.85 3.19 -4.03
N PHE A 163 2.12 3.59 -4.05
CA PHE A 163 2.78 4.26 -2.95
C PHE A 163 3.05 5.73 -3.25
N PHE A 164 2.88 6.55 -2.22
CA PHE A 164 3.16 7.98 -2.24
C PHE A 164 4.01 8.35 -1.02
N ARG A 165 4.75 9.42 -1.14
CA ARG A 165 5.55 9.97 -0.05
C ARG A 165 5.38 11.48 0.03
N PRO A 166 5.28 12.09 1.24
CA PRO A 166 5.39 13.54 1.37
C PRO A 166 6.65 14.07 0.70
N ALA A 167 6.55 15.22 0.03
CA ALA A 167 7.66 15.77 -0.77
C ALA A 167 8.91 16.08 0.08
N GLY A 168 8.74 16.49 1.32
CA GLY A 168 9.80 16.62 2.32
C GLY A 168 10.02 15.28 3.03
N THR A 169 9.23 15.03 4.04
CA THR A 169 9.21 13.79 4.82
C THR A 169 7.85 13.63 5.48
N ILE A 170 7.65 12.58 6.27
CA ILE A 170 6.46 12.47 7.16
C ILE A 170 6.32 13.69 8.08
N ARG A 171 7.39 14.42 8.31
CA ARG A 171 7.39 15.65 9.09
C ARG A 171 6.43 16.70 8.53
N ASP A 172 6.33 16.81 7.22
CA ASP A 172 5.41 17.75 6.55
C ASP A 172 3.95 17.52 6.99
N PHE A 173 3.57 16.24 7.13
CA PHE A 173 2.23 15.87 7.61
C PHE A 173 2.07 16.15 9.11
N LEU A 174 3.05 15.72 9.90
CA LEU A 174 3.03 15.97 11.36
C LEU A 174 2.99 17.46 11.70
N ASP A 175 3.73 18.29 10.97
CA ASP A 175 3.73 19.73 11.17
C ASP A 175 2.38 20.37 10.80
N GLN A 176 1.65 19.85 9.84
CA GLN A 176 0.27 20.30 9.58
C GLN A 176 -0.64 19.94 10.75
N LEU A 177 -0.54 18.74 11.31
CA LEU A 177 -1.32 18.32 12.48
C LEU A 177 -1.01 19.18 13.71
N VAL A 178 0.28 19.45 13.97
CA VAL A 178 0.72 20.28 15.09
C VAL A 178 0.19 21.72 14.95
N ARG A 179 0.34 22.32 13.77
CA ARG A 179 -0.20 23.67 13.50
C ARG A 179 -1.70 23.73 13.69
N GLN A 180 -2.42 22.73 13.23
CA GLN A 180 -3.87 22.65 13.40
C GLN A 180 -4.25 22.54 14.88
N TYR A 181 -3.55 21.70 15.64
CA TYR A 181 -3.76 21.58 17.09
C TYR A 181 -3.48 22.88 17.86
N GLN A 182 -2.42 23.60 17.48
CA GLN A 182 -2.05 24.87 18.13
C GLN A 182 -2.99 26.02 17.74
N GLY A 183 -3.77 25.88 16.68
CA GLY A 183 -4.76 26.86 16.23
C GLY A 183 -6.12 26.76 16.93
N PHE A 184 -6.30 25.77 17.81
CA PHE A 184 -7.47 25.64 18.70
C PHE A 184 -7.18 26.23 20.08
#